data_7e1357e98052de33b138a04ef6a8fe5d
#
_entry.id   7e1357e98052de33b138a04ef6a8fe5d
#
_cell.length_a   1.000
_cell.length_b   1.000
_cell.length_c   1.000
_cell.angle_alpha   90.00
_cell.angle_beta   90.00
_cell.angle_gamma   90.00
#
_symmetry.space_group_name_H-M   'P 1'
#
loop_
_entity.id
_entity.type
_entity.pdbx_description
1 polymer ?
#
loop_
_entity_poly.entity_id
_entity_poly.type
_entity_poly.pdbx_seq_one_letter_code
_entity_poly.pdbx_strand_id
1 'polypeptide(L)'
;MTELAASTTSVTPSLDLTELRRAVTGPVWDPGDVEVVAEIAGFNLAPVHEPVGVVGATDAADVAAAVRFARAHDLGVAVIATGHADFSHRGTLIVSTRRLDRCDVDPTTRTVTVGAGAKWARVIEAAAPYGLTGVTGSSTDVGVVGFCTGGGVGPMIRRFGLGSDQVRSMQVVTGEGDVREVGRGDDLFDAMLGGKDAAGIVVEMTVDLVEVARFYGGAIFYDAADAPAVLHAWRDWQARLDENTTTSIAIVRMPDLEAAPPPLRGRTVVHLRVWHLGPATEGREILSPMRRVATPMIDLVDELPSAAIDAVHCDPTDPMPSWITGGYLRGITRETVDTLLAVAGPQHELPVIVVELRQTGGQALRGTQGVAARAPYAIGVVAPMVPGLEQVVPAVGLGLVDALAPWSAGTVPANYASPQTIAARPGACWDDDGRARLAAVVARTDPDAVLGGRRLGLR
;
A
#
# COMPACT_ATOMS: atom_id res chain seq x y z
N MET A 1 -56.85 -17.30 8.96
CA MET A 1 -56.28 -16.43 10.00
C MET A 1 -54.81 -16.86 10.14
N THR A 2 -53.92 -16.19 9.46
CA THR A 2 -52.49 -16.47 9.49
C THR A 2 -51.84 -15.25 10.13
N GLU A 3 -51.33 -15.43 11.36
CA GLU A 3 -50.63 -14.40 12.12
C GLU A 3 -49.32 -14.07 11.41
N LEU A 4 -49.16 -12.82 11.00
CA LEU A 4 -47.87 -12.26 10.64
C LEU A 4 -47.03 -12.10 11.92
N ALA A 5 -45.99 -12.90 12.05
CA ALA A 5 -44.97 -12.71 13.07
C ALA A 5 -44.24 -11.38 12.77
N ALA A 6 -44.41 -10.39 13.64
CA ALA A 6 -43.67 -9.16 13.64
C ALA A 6 -42.20 -9.47 13.93
N SER A 7 -41.34 -9.27 12.94
CA SER A 7 -39.89 -9.28 13.14
C SER A 7 -39.49 -8.09 14.01
N THR A 8 -39.23 -8.37 15.28
CA THR A 8 -38.61 -7.41 16.20
C THR A 8 -37.15 -7.20 15.74
N THR A 9 -36.89 -6.14 15.01
CA THR A 9 -35.54 -5.60 14.84
C THR A 9 -35.02 -5.25 16.23
N SER A 10 -34.09 -6.05 16.75
CA SER A 10 -33.33 -5.71 17.96
C SER A 10 -32.50 -4.48 17.65
N VAL A 11 -32.94 -3.32 18.11
CA VAL A 11 -32.13 -2.11 18.13
C VAL A 11 -31.03 -2.38 19.16
N THR A 12 -29.84 -2.70 18.70
CA THR A 12 -28.64 -2.70 19.56
C THR A 12 -28.53 -1.30 20.17
N PRO A 13 -28.47 -1.15 21.52
CA PRO A 13 -28.34 0.17 22.12
C PRO A 13 -27.11 0.88 21.52
N SER A 14 -27.31 2.11 21.07
CA SER A 14 -26.21 2.94 20.57
C SER A 14 -25.23 3.19 21.73
N LEU A 15 -23.94 3.03 21.45
CA LEU A 15 -22.87 3.32 22.41
C LEU A 15 -22.95 4.82 22.78
N ASP A 16 -22.90 5.13 24.09
CA ASP A 16 -22.84 6.52 24.53
C ASP A 16 -21.42 7.09 24.34
N LEU A 17 -21.27 7.99 23.39
CA LEU A 17 -20.01 8.67 23.08
C LEU A 17 -19.79 9.98 23.86
N THR A 18 -20.63 10.29 24.87
CA THR A 18 -20.57 11.54 25.63
C THR A 18 -19.23 11.72 26.37
N GLU A 19 -18.71 10.64 26.97
CA GLU A 19 -17.42 10.65 27.64
C GLU A 19 -16.29 10.91 26.63
N LEU A 20 -16.30 10.25 25.50
CA LEU A 20 -15.30 10.42 24.44
C LEU A 20 -15.30 11.85 23.89
N ARG A 21 -16.48 12.45 23.65
CA ARG A 21 -16.62 13.85 23.21
C ARG A 21 -16.03 14.86 24.18
N ARG A 22 -15.97 14.54 25.48
CA ARG A 22 -15.35 15.40 26.50
C ARG A 22 -13.84 15.21 26.58
N ALA A 23 -13.35 14.04 26.17
CA ALA A 23 -11.94 13.65 26.30
C ALA A 23 -11.09 14.05 25.09
N VAL A 24 -11.70 14.38 23.94
CA VAL A 24 -11.00 14.74 22.70
C VAL A 24 -11.30 16.19 22.29
N THR A 25 -10.35 16.77 21.57
CA THR A 25 -10.45 18.11 20.98
C THR A 25 -11.13 18.04 19.60
N GLY A 26 -10.83 16.99 18.85
CA GLY A 26 -11.40 16.75 17.53
C GLY A 26 -12.88 16.33 17.56
N PRO A 27 -13.55 16.37 16.41
CA PRO A 27 -14.95 15.99 16.32
C PRO A 27 -15.15 14.49 16.58
N VAL A 28 -16.31 14.16 17.18
CA VAL A 28 -16.78 12.78 17.40
C VAL A 28 -18.18 12.67 16.84
N TRP A 29 -18.38 11.70 15.95
CA TRP A 29 -19.66 11.45 15.29
C TRP A 29 -20.26 10.12 15.72
N ASP A 30 -21.58 10.11 15.82
CA ASP A 30 -22.38 8.88 15.93
C ASP A 30 -22.46 8.19 14.55
N PRO A 31 -22.69 6.86 14.48
CA PRO A 31 -22.70 6.12 13.21
C PRO A 31 -23.66 6.64 12.15
N GLY A 32 -24.76 7.31 12.59
CA GLY A 32 -25.80 7.86 11.72
C GLY A 32 -25.58 9.28 11.25
N ASP A 33 -24.53 9.96 11.70
CA ASP A 33 -24.25 11.32 11.33
C ASP A 33 -23.83 11.41 9.84
N VAL A 34 -24.34 12.43 9.14
CA VAL A 34 -24.13 12.55 7.67
C VAL A 34 -22.65 12.77 7.32
N GLU A 35 -21.88 13.37 8.21
CA GLU A 35 -20.45 13.64 8.09
C GLU A 35 -19.61 12.38 8.08
N VAL A 36 -20.09 11.31 8.71
CA VAL A 36 -19.35 10.02 8.80
C VAL A 36 -18.99 9.50 7.43
N VAL A 37 -19.89 9.55 6.46
CA VAL A 37 -19.67 9.06 5.11
C VAL A 37 -18.45 9.74 4.47
N ALA A 38 -18.35 11.07 4.58
CA ALA A 38 -17.23 11.83 4.04
C ALA A 38 -15.94 11.62 4.85
N GLU A 39 -16.06 11.48 6.18
CA GLU A 39 -14.91 11.34 7.08
C GLU A 39 -14.17 10.02 6.86
N ILE A 40 -14.90 8.93 6.65
CA ILE A 40 -14.31 7.59 6.47
C ILE A 40 -14.20 7.15 5.01
N ALA A 41 -14.66 7.96 4.05
CA ALA A 41 -14.48 7.66 2.62
C ALA A 41 -13.01 7.57 2.27
N GLY A 42 -12.56 6.49 1.64
CA GLY A 42 -11.17 6.27 1.20
C GLY A 42 -11.00 6.39 -0.31
N PHE A 43 -9.75 6.23 -0.76
CA PHE A 43 -9.47 6.00 -2.17
C PHE A 43 -10.11 4.69 -2.65
N ASN A 44 -9.98 3.61 -1.84
CA ASN A 44 -10.65 2.36 -2.13
C ASN A 44 -12.09 2.41 -1.64
N LEU A 45 -13.03 2.31 -2.57
CA LEU A 45 -14.47 2.35 -2.31
C LEU A 45 -15.08 0.96 -2.05
N ALA A 46 -14.29 -0.12 -2.11
CA ALA A 46 -14.78 -1.48 -1.89
C ALA A 46 -15.04 -1.82 -0.39
N PRO A 47 -14.23 -1.36 0.58
CA PRO A 47 -14.48 -1.63 1.99
C PRO A 47 -15.80 -1.02 2.48
N VAL A 48 -16.53 -1.81 3.26
CA VAL A 48 -17.75 -1.35 3.93
C VAL A 48 -17.46 -1.12 5.41
N HIS A 49 -17.63 0.13 5.86
CA HIS A 49 -17.42 0.50 7.24
C HIS A 49 -18.76 0.64 7.98
N GLU A 50 -18.87 -0.02 9.13
CA GLU A 50 -20.01 0.04 10.05
C GLU A 50 -19.45 0.32 11.46
N PRO A 51 -18.94 1.55 11.71
CA PRO A 51 -18.33 1.89 12.99
C PRO A 51 -19.37 2.01 14.10
N VAL A 52 -18.94 1.88 15.38
CA VAL A 52 -19.76 2.23 16.55
C VAL A 52 -19.64 3.72 16.88
N GLY A 53 -18.68 4.42 16.31
CA GLY A 53 -18.43 5.85 16.39
C GLY A 53 -17.18 6.20 15.58
N VAL A 54 -17.01 7.47 15.27
CA VAL A 54 -15.87 8.00 14.50
C VAL A 54 -15.26 9.19 15.25
N VAL A 55 -13.94 9.18 15.41
CA VAL A 55 -13.15 10.30 15.97
C VAL A 55 -12.30 10.91 14.88
N GLY A 56 -12.44 12.20 14.62
CA GLY A 56 -11.56 12.96 13.75
C GLY A 56 -10.41 13.54 14.57
N ALA A 57 -9.34 12.78 14.78
CA ALA A 57 -8.23 13.17 15.66
C ALA A 57 -7.48 14.40 15.12
N THR A 58 -7.16 15.33 16.01
CA THR A 58 -6.40 16.56 15.74
C THR A 58 -4.99 16.53 16.35
N ASP A 59 -4.75 15.64 17.30
CA ASP A 59 -3.45 15.42 17.92
C ASP A 59 -3.31 13.99 18.50
N ALA A 60 -2.16 13.70 19.12
CA ALA A 60 -1.89 12.42 19.76
C ALA A 60 -2.76 12.16 21.00
N ALA A 61 -3.20 13.20 21.68
CA ALA A 61 -4.04 13.07 22.87
C ALA A 61 -5.45 12.58 22.50
N ASP A 62 -6.00 13.03 21.36
CA ASP A 62 -7.26 12.57 20.82
C ASP A 62 -7.20 11.08 20.50
N VAL A 63 -6.12 10.63 19.80
CA VAL A 63 -5.91 9.21 19.48
C VAL A 63 -5.79 8.37 20.75
N ALA A 64 -5.03 8.84 21.73
CA ALA A 64 -4.85 8.17 23.01
C ALA A 64 -6.16 8.07 23.82
N ALA A 65 -6.99 9.13 23.81
CA ALA A 65 -8.31 9.12 24.44
C ALA A 65 -9.25 8.13 23.75
N ALA A 66 -9.25 8.09 22.40
CA ALA A 66 -10.05 7.14 21.64
C ALA A 66 -9.66 5.68 21.92
N VAL A 67 -8.36 5.38 22.01
CA VAL A 67 -7.88 4.03 22.37
C VAL A 67 -8.30 3.64 23.78
N ARG A 68 -8.11 4.54 24.78
CA ARG A 68 -8.54 4.27 26.16
C ARG A 68 -10.05 4.08 26.29
N PHE A 69 -10.82 4.88 25.57
CA PHE A 69 -12.27 4.73 25.52
C PHE A 69 -12.66 3.37 24.92
N ALA A 70 -12.09 3.00 23.77
CA ALA A 70 -12.37 1.72 23.13
C ALA A 70 -12.03 0.53 24.05
N ARG A 71 -10.86 0.59 24.70
CA ARG A 71 -10.42 -0.42 25.68
C ARG A 71 -11.39 -0.58 26.85
N ALA A 72 -11.86 0.55 27.42
CA ALA A 72 -12.81 0.54 28.54
C ALA A 72 -14.18 -0.03 28.17
N HIS A 73 -14.51 -0.10 26.87
CA HIS A 73 -15.79 -0.62 26.35
C HIS A 73 -15.66 -1.93 25.56
N ASP A 74 -14.51 -2.63 25.67
CA ASP A 74 -14.21 -3.88 24.94
C ASP A 74 -14.36 -3.75 23.41
N LEU A 75 -14.00 -2.59 22.85
CA LEU A 75 -14.08 -2.29 21.43
C LEU A 75 -12.71 -2.39 20.76
N GLY A 76 -12.71 -2.79 19.50
CA GLY A 76 -11.55 -2.61 18.63
C GLY A 76 -11.44 -1.19 18.10
N VAL A 77 -10.22 -0.76 17.81
CA VAL A 77 -9.92 0.50 17.10
C VAL A 77 -9.46 0.20 15.68
N ALA A 78 -9.96 0.96 14.73
CA ALA A 78 -9.47 0.99 13.35
C ALA A 78 -9.01 2.39 12.99
N VAL A 79 -7.98 2.49 12.14
CA VAL A 79 -7.40 3.77 11.72
C VAL A 79 -7.63 3.98 10.23
N ILE A 80 -8.13 5.16 9.87
CA ILE A 80 -8.29 5.57 8.48
C ILE A 80 -7.60 6.91 8.25
N ALA A 81 -6.73 6.96 7.24
CA ALA A 81 -6.15 8.17 6.68
C ALA A 81 -6.64 8.38 5.24
N THR A 82 -5.89 7.92 4.24
CA THR A 82 -6.25 8.02 2.81
C THR A 82 -7.15 6.89 2.32
N GLY A 83 -7.30 5.80 3.09
CA GLY A 83 -8.22 4.70 2.79
C GLY A 83 -7.86 3.89 1.54
N HIS A 84 -6.57 3.63 1.29
CA HIS A 84 -6.13 2.76 0.19
C HIS A 84 -6.24 1.25 0.50
N ALA A 85 -6.41 0.86 1.78
CA ALA A 85 -6.47 -0.54 2.18
C ALA A 85 -7.83 -1.19 1.90
N ASP A 86 -7.85 -2.53 1.83
CA ASP A 86 -9.05 -3.32 1.49
C ASP A 86 -9.88 -3.74 2.73
N PHE A 87 -9.53 -3.26 3.94
CA PHE A 87 -10.15 -3.72 5.18
C PHE A 87 -11.47 -3.00 5.47
N SER A 88 -12.54 -3.76 5.61
CA SER A 88 -13.80 -3.30 6.19
C SER A 88 -13.71 -3.26 7.72
N HIS A 89 -14.26 -2.22 8.32
CA HIS A 89 -14.28 -2.03 9.78
C HIS A 89 -15.72 -2.04 10.28
N ARG A 90 -16.07 -3.08 11.05
CA ARG A 90 -17.43 -3.28 11.61
C ARG A 90 -17.36 -3.43 13.11
N GLY A 91 -18.25 -2.75 13.82
CA GLY A 91 -18.33 -2.83 15.28
C GLY A 91 -17.09 -2.28 16.00
N THR A 92 -16.30 -1.42 15.35
CA THR A 92 -15.07 -0.80 15.88
C THR A 92 -15.26 0.71 16.02
N LEU A 93 -14.49 1.33 16.91
CA LEU A 93 -14.30 2.77 16.91
C LEU A 93 -13.30 3.12 15.79
N ILE A 94 -13.70 3.98 14.85
CA ILE A 94 -12.79 4.46 13.80
C ILE A 94 -12.11 5.76 14.26
N VAL A 95 -10.78 5.79 14.16
CA VAL A 95 -9.97 7.00 14.32
C VAL A 95 -9.53 7.47 12.93
N SER A 96 -10.07 8.60 12.50
CA SER A 96 -9.61 9.30 11.31
C SER A 96 -8.42 10.18 11.65
N THR A 97 -7.30 9.96 10.96
CA THR A 97 -6.07 10.75 11.12
C THR A 97 -5.91 11.83 10.05
N ARG A 98 -6.93 12.09 9.24
CA ARG A 98 -6.86 13.03 8.10
C ARG A 98 -6.45 14.45 8.49
N ARG A 99 -6.78 14.88 9.72
CA ARG A 99 -6.44 16.22 10.25
C ARG A 99 -5.00 16.33 10.76
N LEU A 100 -4.34 15.19 10.94
CA LEU A 100 -2.91 15.14 11.27
C LEU A 100 -2.12 15.31 9.97
N ASP A 101 -2.22 16.45 9.31
CA ASP A 101 -1.71 16.67 7.95
C ASP A 101 -0.42 17.51 7.90
N ARG A 102 0.25 17.68 9.03
CA ARG A 102 1.55 18.36 9.15
C ARG A 102 2.53 17.84 8.08
N CYS A 103 3.36 18.74 7.52
CA CYS A 103 4.42 18.39 6.57
C CYS A 103 5.52 19.45 6.63
N ASP A 104 6.56 19.19 7.43
CA ASP A 104 7.65 20.12 7.68
C ASP A 104 8.97 19.53 7.16
N VAL A 105 9.50 20.11 6.07
CA VAL A 105 10.78 19.73 5.47
C VAL A 105 11.93 20.48 6.11
N ASP A 106 12.93 19.74 6.59
CA ASP A 106 14.25 20.30 6.96
C ASP A 106 15.28 19.92 5.88
N PRO A 107 15.66 20.85 5.00
CA PRO A 107 16.64 20.59 3.96
C PRO A 107 18.06 20.39 4.50
N THR A 108 18.35 20.86 5.72
CA THR A 108 19.68 20.73 6.33
C THR A 108 19.95 19.30 6.75
N THR A 109 18.95 18.68 7.40
CA THR A 109 19.02 17.27 7.82
C THR A 109 18.49 16.32 6.75
N ARG A 110 17.93 16.86 5.65
CA ARG A 110 17.26 16.12 4.58
C ARG A 110 16.19 15.20 5.12
N THR A 111 15.30 15.75 5.94
CA THR A 111 14.16 15.01 6.51
C THR A 111 12.87 15.76 6.29
N VAL A 112 11.78 15.03 6.42
CA VAL A 112 10.44 15.58 6.54
C VAL A 112 9.78 14.99 7.78
N THR A 113 9.14 15.85 8.58
CA THR A 113 8.23 15.40 9.65
C THR A 113 6.80 15.55 9.17
N VAL A 114 6.05 14.45 9.19
CA VAL A 114 4.68 14.38 8.68
C VAL A 114 3.73 13.86 9.75
N GLY A 115 2.53 14.42 9.79
CA GLY A 115 1.42 13.83 10.51
C GLY A 115 0.80 12.64 9.74
N ALA A 116 0.06 11.79 10.45
CA ALA A 116 -0.43 10.52 9.92
C ALA A 116 -1.46 10.66 8.77
N GLY A 117 -2.02 11.84 8.54
CA GLY A 117 -2.90 12.16 7.41
C GLY A 117 -2.17 12.64 6.16
N ALA A 118 -0.87 12.93 6.22
CA ALA A 118 -0.13 13.51 5.11
C ALA A 118 0.05 12.52 3.95
N LYS A 119 -0.12 13.02 2.71
CA LYS A 119 0.13 12.28 1.47
C LYS A 119 1.53 12.53 0.93
N TRP A 120 2.06 11.59 0.14
CA TRP A 120 3.36 11.76 -0.53
C TRP A 120 3.40 12.96 -1.48
N ALA A 121 2.29 13.29 -2.15
CA ALA A 121 2.21 14.47 -3.02
C ALA A 121 2.64 15.75 -2.29
N ARG A 122 2.15 15.96 -1.06
CA ARG A 122 2.52 17.13 -0.23
C ARG A 122 4.00 17.13 0.16
N VAL A 123 4.56 15.95 0.48
CA VAL A 123 5.99 15.81 0.79
C VAL A 123 6.86 16.14 -0.41
N ILE A 124 6.51 15.61 -1.58
CA ILE A 124 7.26 15.82 -2.82
C ILE A 124 7.22 17.29 -3.23
N GLU A 125 6.04 17.92 -3.17
CA GLU A 125 5.87 19.35 -3.46
C GLU A 125 6.74 20.22 -2.51
N ALA A 126 6.70 19.94 -1.21
CA ALA A 126 7.45 20.69 -0.20
C ALA A 126 8.97 20.46 -0.31
N ALA A 127 9.44 19.28 -0.74
CA ALA A 127 10.84 18.93 -0.85
C ALA A 127 11.49 19.33 -2.19
N ALA A 128 10.70 19.45 -3.27
CA ALA A 128 11.18 19.73 -4.64
C ALA A 128 12.03 21.01 -4.75
N PRO A 129 11.73 22.14 -4.08
CA PRO A 129 12.58 23.35 -4.14
C PRO A 129 14.02 23.13 -3.67
N TYR A 130 14.26 22.08 -2.88
CA TYR A 130 15.58 21.72 -2.35
C TYR A 130 16.27 20.61 -3.15
N GLY A 131 15.68 20.16 -4.28
CA GLY A 131 16.18 19.03 -5.04
C GLY A 131 16.04 17.68 -4.34
N LEU A 132 15.16 17.63 -3.34
CA LEU A 132 14.88 16.46 -2.52
C LEU A 132 13.54 15.83 -2.89
N THR A 133 13.40 14.53 -2.57
CA THR A 133 12.12 13.81 -2.71
C THR A 133 12.02 12.69 -1.67
N GLY A 134 10.80 12.18 -1.42
CA GLY A 134 10.58 11.00 -0.61
C GLY A 134 10.67 9.71 -1.41
N VAL A 135 11.04 8.60 -0.76
CA VAL A 135 11.00 7.25 -1.35
C VAL A 135 9.55 6.73 -1.32
N THR A 136 8.78 7.13 -2.32
CA THR A 136 7.33 6.90 -2.42
C THR A 136 6.97 5.61 -3.15
N GLY A 137 5.68 5.25 -3.12
CA GLY A 137 5.07 4.19 -3.94
C GLY A 137 4.83 4.59 -5.39
N SER A 138 3.93 3.86 -6.05
CA SER A 138 3.53 4.09 -7.45
C SER A 138 2.60 5.29 -7.64
N SER A 139 1.92 5.73 -6.57
CA SER A 139 1.03 6.89 -6.56
C SER A 139 1.37 7.82 -5.41
N THR A 140 1.44 9.11 -5.70
CA THR A 140 1.70 10.16 -4.70
C THR A 140 0.47 10.49 -3.85
N ASP A 141 -0.73 10.00 -4.22
CA ASP A 141 -1.97 10.15 -3.45
C ASP A 141 -2.02 9.26 -2.19
N VAL A 142 -1.08 8.32 -2.07
CA VAL A 142 -0.96 7.42 -0.92
C VAL A 142 -0.42 8.16 0.31
N GLY A 143 -0.96 7.83 1.49
CA GLY A 143 -0.49 8.36 2.78
C GLY A 143 0.90 7.83 3.16
N VAL A 144 1.77 8.73 3.63
CA VAL A 144 3.16 8.42 4.01
C VAL A 144 3.22 7.34 5.07
N VAL A 145 2.47 7.50 6.16
CA VAL A 145 2.51 6.59 7.32
C VAL A 145 2.03 5.20 6.95
N GLY A 146 0.85 5.08 6.30
CA GLY A 146 0.31 3.77 5.88
C GLY A 146 1.21 3.04 4.88
N PHE A 147 1.92 3.78 4.02
CA PHE A 147 2.90 3.23 3.09
C PHE A 147 4.13 2.68 3.82
N CYS A 148 4.77 3.48 4.68
CA CYS A 148 5.98 3.09 5.39
C CYS A 148 5.74 1.98 6.42
N THR A 149 4.64 2.03 7.17
CA THR A 149 4.31 0.99 8.16
C THR A 149 3.96 -0.36 7.52
N GLY A 150 3.61 -0.39 6.23
CA GLY A 150 3.44 -1.63 5.47
C GLY A 150 4.67 -2.07 4.68
N GLY A 151 5.86 -1.49 4.96
CA GLY A 151 7.11 -1.74 4.27
C GLY A 151 7.41 -0.72 3.18
N GLY A 152 6.49 -0.49 2.25
CA GLY A 152 6.61 0.55 1.23
C GLY A 152 7.45 0.15 0.01
N VAL A 153 6.82 -0.59 -0.92
CA VAL A 153 7.42 -0.96 -2.21
C VAL A 153 7.13 0.10 -3.26
N GLY A 154 8.15 0.67 -3.88
CA GLY A 154 8.01 1.74 -4.87
C GLY A 154 9.04 1.73 -5.98
N PRO A 155 8.99 2.70 -6.93
CA PRO A 155 9.87 2.76 -8.10
C PRO A 155 11.36 2.94 -7.75
N MET A 156 11.67 3.51 -6.61
CA MET A 156 13.03 3.80 -6.16
C MET A 156 13.66 2.71 -5.28
N ILE A 157 12.93 1.60 -5.06
CA ILE A 157 13.26 0.57 -4.07
C ILE A 157 14.65 -0.05 -4.23
N ARG A 158 15.11 -0.26 -5.46
CA ARG A 158 16.40 -0.91 -5.69
C ARG A 158 17.58 -0.03 -5.26
N ARG A 159 17.44 1.28 -5.42
CA ARG A 159 18.47 2.26 -5.07
C ARG A 159 18.42 2.67 -3.60
N PHE A 160 17.23 2.85 -3.02
CA PHE A 160 17.08 3.46 -1.70
C PHE A 160 16.47 2.52 -0.65
N GLY A 161 16.02 1.33 -1.04
CA GLY A 161 15.35 0.39 -0.12
C GLY A 161 13.84 0.60 -0.06
N LEU A 162 13.22 0.00 0.94
CA LEU A 162 11.80 0.17 1.26
C LEU A 162 11.53 1.58 1.78
N GLY A 163 10.29 2.05 1.68
CA GLY A 163 9.85 3.28 2.35
C GLY A 163 10.09 3.24 3.86
N SER A 164 9.93 2.06 4.48
CA SER A 164 10.24 1.84 5.90
C SER A 164 11.72 2.05 6.26
N ASP A 165 12.65 1.81 5.32
CA ASP A 165 14.08 2.01 5.58
C ASP A 165 14.44 3.49 5.73
N GLN A 166 13.57 4.40 5.25
CA GLN A 166 13.77 5.84 5.35
C GLN A 166 13.24 6.43 6.65
N VAL A 167 12.52 5.68 7.48
CA VAL A 167 11.95 6.22 8.72
C VAL A 167 13.03 6.38 9.78
N ARG A 168 13.06 7.56 10.44
CA ARG A 168 13.99 7.89 11.54
C ARG A 168 13.36 7.72 12.91
N SER A 169 12.14 8.23 13.07
CA SER A 169 11.42 8.25 14.34
C SER A 169 9.91 8.33 14.10
N MET A 170 9.14 7.98 15.11
CA MET A 170 7.69 8.06 15.10
C MET A 170 7.18 8.45 16.49
N GLN A 171 6.06 9.17 16.52
CA GLN A 171 5.20 9.24 17.69
C GLN A 171 4.08 8.23 17.53
N VAL A 172 3.95 7.31 18.49
CA VAL A 172 3.06 6.15 18.43
C VAL A 172 2.16 6.13 19.66
N VAL A 173 0.86 5.89 19.46
CA VAL A 173 -0.08 5.58 20.53
C VAL A 173 -0.26 4.07 20.62
N THR A 174 0.07 3.49 21.79
CA THR A 174 -0.06 2.04 22.04
C THR A 174 -1.53 1.61 22.27
N GLY A 175 -1.80 0.31 22.31
CA GLY A 175 -3.12 -0.24 22.67
C GLY A 175 -3.56 0.05 24.11
N GLU A 176 -2.66 0.51 24.97
CA GLU A 176 -2.97 1.01 26.30
C GLU A 176 -3.33 2.51 26.31
N GLY A 177 -3.16 3.20 25.18
CA GLY A 177 -3.35 4.65 25.05
C GLY A 177 -2.18 5.48 25.53
N ASP A 178 -0.99 4.88 25.67
CA ASP A 178 0.25 5.61 25.97
C ASP A 178 0.83 6.22 24.70
N VAL A 179 1.25 7.48 24.78
CA VAL A 179 1.97 8.17 23.71
C VAL A 179 3.47 7.95 23.90
N ARG A 180 4.14 7.42 22.88
CA ARG A 180 5.59 7.13 22.91
C ARG A 180 6.30 7.72 21.71
N GLU A 181 7.45 8.34 21.95
CA GLU A 181 8.43 8.66 20.91
C GLU A 181 9.35 7.45 20.74
N VAL A 182 9.46 6.93 19.52
CA VAL A 182 10.28 5.76 19.22
C VAL A 182 11.17 6.02 18.01
N GLY A 183 12.35 5.42 17.99
CA GLY A 183 13.33 5.55 16.92
C GLY A 183 14.19 4.31 16.75
N ARG A 184 15.20 4.40 15.90
CA ARG A 184 16.10 3.26 15.60
C ARG A 184 16.69 2.66 16.88
N GLY A 185 16.56 1.35 17.03
CA GLY A 185 17.02 0.59 18.19
C GLY A 185 15.94 0.34 19.24
N ASP A 186 14.72 0.86 19.04
CA ASP A 186 13.55 0.56 19.85
C ASP A 186 12.76 -0.58 19.17
N ASP A 187 12.36 -1.59 19.93
CA ASP A 187 11.64 -2.75 19.39
C ASP A 187 10.21 -2.39 18.93
N LEU A 188 9.56 -1.40 19.54
CA LEU A 188 8.28 -0.88 19.08
C LEU A 188 8.45 -0.16 17.74
N PHE A 189 9.53 0.60 17.55
CA PHE A 189 9.84 1.23 16.27
C PHE A 189 9.98 0.18 15.16
N ASP A 190 10.76 -0.88 15.39
CA ASP A 190 10.93 -1.96 14.41
C ASP A 190 9.60 -2.70 14.15
N ALA A 191 8.79 -2.94 15.18
CA ALA A 191 7.49 -3.57 15.04
C ALA A 191 6.52 -2.75 14.17
N MET A 192 6.58 -1.41 14.23
CA MET A 192 5.75 -0.54 13.38
C MET A 192 6.15 -0.59 11.91
N LEU A 193 7.42 -0.87 11.58
CA LEU A 193 7.92 -0.91 10.21
C LEU A 193 7.70 -2.29 9.58
N GLY A 194 6.56 -2.45 8.95
CA GLY A 194 6.05 -3.69 8.36
C GLY A 194 4.91 -4.33 9.15
N GLY A 195 4.67 -3.90 10.40
CA GLY A 195 3.60 -4.42 11.26
C GLY A 195 2.29 -3.62 11.17
N LYS A 196 2.26 -2.55 10.36
CA LYS A 196 1.10 -1.64 10.24
C LYS A 196 0.65 -1.12 11.61
N ASP A 197 -0.65 -1.24 11.91
CA ASP A 197 -1.27 -0.81 13.15
C ASP A 197 -1.42 -1.95 14.19
N ALA A 198 -0.62 -3.01 14.09
CA ALA A 198 -0.70 -4.14 15.02
C ALA A 198 -0.19 -3.81 16.43
N ALA A 199 0.86 -2.99 16.53
CA ALA A 199 1.54 -2.69 17.80
C ALA A 199 1.27 -1.26 18.31
N GLY A 200 0.65 -0.40 17.48
CA GLY A 200 0.39 1.00 17.80
C GLY A 200 -0.24 1.77 16.65
N ILE A 201 -0.64 3.00 16.93
CA ILE A 201 -1.15 3.97 15.95
C ILE A 201 -0.12 5.08 15.82
N VAL A 202 0.47 5.25 14.63
CA VAL A 202 1.38 6.37 14.35
C VAL A 202 0.56 7.64 14.19
N VAL A 203 0.98 8.71 14.86
CA VAL A 203 0.38 10.03 14.76
C VAL A 203 1.31 11.05 14.09
N GLU A 204 2.60 10.85 14.20
CA GLU A 204 3.64 11.64 13.51
C GLU A 204 4.81 10.73 13.12
N MET A 205 5.49 11.02 12.01
CA MET A 205 6.63 10.26 11.50
C MET A 205 7.67 11.20 10.89
N THR A 206 8.94 10.99 11.21
CA THR A 206 10.07 11.66 10.54
C THR A 206 10.72 10.70 9.57
N VAL A 207 10.86 11.13 8.30
CA VAL A 207 11.34 10.30 7.17
C VAL A 207 12.54 11.00 6.52
N ASP A 208 13.54 10.21 6.11
CA ASP A 208 14.65 10.66 5.29
C ASP A 208 14.17 11.03 3.88
N LEU A 209 14.69 12.13 3.35
CA LEU A 209 14.55 12.55 1.97
C LEU A 209 15.84 12.25 1.20
N VAL A 210 15.69 11.94 -0.08
CA VAL A 210 16.81 11.61 -0.99
C VAL A 210 17.05 12.71 -2.01
N GLU A 211 18.33 12.89 -2.42
CA GLU A 211 18.74 13.88 -3.43
C GLU A 211 18.41 13.34 -4.83
N VAL A 212 17.18 13.56 -5.28
CA VAL A 212 16.71 13.22 -6.62
C VAL A 212 15.83 14.36 -7.13
N ALA A 213 16.45 15.31 -7.83
CA ALA A 213 15.70 16.40 -8.47
C ALA A 213 15.03 15.92 -9.77
N ARG A 214 15.67 15.01 -10.50
CA ARG A 214 15.21 14.46 -11.79
C ARG A 214 15.56 12.99 -11.88
N PHE A 215 14.82 12.27 -12.71
CA PHE A 215 15.09 10.88 -13.10
C PHE A 215 14.77 10.68 -14.58
N TYR A 216 15.32 9.63 -15.20
CA TYR A 216 14.89 9.18 -16.51
C TYR A 216 13.94 7.99 -16.34
N GLY A 217 12.70 8.11 -16.81
CA GLY A 217 11.72 7.05 -16.57
C GLY A 217 10.34 7.38 -17.11
N GLY A 218 9.39 6.50 -16.84
CA GLY A 218 8.02 6.58 -17.32
C GLY A 218 7.48 5.23 -17.74
N ALA A 219 6.49 5.24 -18.62
CA ALA A 219 5.70 4.11 -19.06
C ALA A 219 5.88 3.85 -20.56
N ILE A 220 5.99 2.56 -20.95
CA ILE A 220 5.86 2.13 -22.35
C ILE A 220 4.72 1.11 -22.43
N PHE A 221 3.83 1.30 -23.39
CA PHE A 221 2.73 0.38 -23.65
C PHE A 221 2.93 -0.35 -24.96
N TYR A 222 2.80 -1.68 -24.94
CA TYR A 222 2.88 -2.55 -26.12
C TYR A 222 1.55 -3.24 -26.36
N ASP A 223 1.32 -3.67 -27.58
CA ASP A 223 0.14 -4.48 -27.93
C ASP A 223 0.16 -5.82 -27.19
N ALA A 224 -1.01 -6.32 -26.85
CA ALA A 224 -1.20 -7.63 -26.22
C ALA A 224 -0.58 -8.78 -27.02
N ALA A 225 -0.58 -8.70 -28.37
CA ALA A 225 0.02 -9.70 -29.25
C ALA A 225 1.52 -9.88 -29.02
N ASP A 226 2.20 -8.84 -28.56
CA ASP A 226 3.64 -8.84 -28.28
C ASP A 226 3.98 -9.32 -26.86
N ALA A 227 2.97 -9.65 -26.02
CA ALA A 227 3.19 -10.00 -24.62
C ALA A 227 4.24 -11.10 -24.41
N PRO A 228 4.25 -12.24 -25.15
CA PRO A 228 5.27 -13.26 -24.93
C PRO A 228 6.68 -12.74 -25.22
N ALA A 229 6.87 -12.03 -26.32
CA ALA A 229 8.18 -11.48 -26.71
C ALA A 229 8.67 -10.43 -25.70
N VAL A 230 7.79 -9.50 -25.30
CA VAL A 230 8.11 -8.40 -24.38
C VAL A 230 8.41 -8.90 -22.97
N LEU A 231 7.62 -9.84 -22.41
CA LEU A 231 7.84 -10.38 -21.07
C LEU A 231 9.15 -11.19 -21.00
N HIS A 232 9.45 -12.02 -22.00
CA HIS A 232 10.70 -12.77 -22.03
C HIS A 232 11.91 -11.84 -22.21
N ALA A 233 11.81 -10.83 -23.06
CA ALA A 233 12.86 -9.85 -23.23
C ALA A 233 13.08 -9.05 -21.91
N TRP A 234 12.02 -8.64 -21.25
CA TRP A 234 12.09 -7.97 -19.96
C TRP A 234 12.79 -8.82 -18.91
N ARG A 235 12.45 -10.13 -18.80
CA ARG A 235 13.13 -11.07 -17.90
C ARG A 235 14.64 -11.06 -18.09
N ASP A 236 15.13 -11.12 -19.35
CA ASP A 236 16.55 -11.19 -19.64
C ASP A 236 17.24 -9.81 -19.49
N TRP A 237 16.54 -8.74 -19.84
CA TRP A 237 17.04 -7.38 -19.77
C TRP A 237 17.14 -6.90 -18.31
N GLN A 238 16.09 -7.07 -17.50
CA GLN A 238 16.06 -6.59 -16.13
C GLN A 238 17.14 -7.23 -15.23
N ALA A 239 17.55 -8.46 -15.53
CA ALA A 239 18.59 -9.17 -14.77
C ALA A 239 19.99 -8.54 -14.91
N ARG A 240 20.20 -7.66 -15.91
CA ARG A 240 21.48 -6.98 -16.19
C ARG A 240 21.52 -5.55 -15.64
N LEU A 241 20.42 -5.06 -15.10
CA LEU A 241 20.32 -3.70 -14.62
C LEU A 241 21.00 -3.56 -13.25
N ASP A 242 21.73 -2.46 -13.08
CA ASP A 242 22.24 -2.06 -11.77
C ASP A 242 21.12 -1.52 -10.85
N GLU A 243 21.49 -1.11 -9.65
CA GLU A 243 20.52 -0.63 -8.64
C GLU A 243 19.99 0.78 -8.93
N ASN A 244 20.63 1.54 -9.84
CA ASN A 244 20.11 2.83 -10.25
C ASN A 244 18.88 2.71 -11.16
N THR A 245 18.60 1.49 -11.65
CA THR A 245 17.42 1.23 -12.48
C THR A 245 16.48 0.25 -11.80
N THR A 246 15.23 0.66 -11.61
CA THR A 246 14.12 -0.19 -11.17
C THR A 246 13.11 -0.32 -12.30
N THR A 247 12.59 -1.52 -12.51
CA THR A 247 11.58 -1.78 -13.53
C THR A 247 10.51 -2.74 -13.05
N SER A 248 9.33 -2.62 -13.63
CA SER A 248 8.27 -3.61 -13.54
C SER A 248 7.59 -3.78 -14.89
N ILE A 249 6.90 -4.90 -15.06
CA ILE A 249 6.13 -5.20 -16.25
C ILE A 249 4.76 -5.75 -15.87
N ALA A 250 3.72 -5.28 -16.53
CA ALA A 250 2.36 -5.71 -16.23
C ALA A 250 1.58 -6.06 -17.49
N ILE A 251 0.70 -7.06 -17.38
CA ILE A 251 -0.41 -7.26 -18.29
C ILE A 251 -1.58 -6.46 -17.72
N VAL A 252 -2.06 -5.47 -18.46
CA VAL A 252 -3.12 -4.55 -18.05
C VAL A 252 -4.31 -4.68 -18.96
N ARG A 253 -5.48 -4.94 -18.37
CA ARG A 253 -6.78 -4.93 -19.06
C ARG A 253 -7.42 -3.57 -18.85
N MET A 254 -7.19 -2.67 -19.81
CA MET A 254 -7.69 -1.30 -19.73
C MET A 254 -9.21 -1.30 -19.86
N PRO A 255 -9.92 -0.67 -18.93
CA PRO A 255 -11.38 -0.56 -19.02
C PRO A 255 -11.78 0.31 -20.23
N ASP A 256 -12.97 0.04 -20.77
CA ASP A 256 -13.59 0.90 -21.80
C ASP A 256 -14.27 2.11 -21.14
N LEU A 257 -13.46 3.00 -20.57
CA LEU A 257 -13.90 4.22 -19.89
C LEU A 257 -13.29 5.44 -20.57
N GLU A 258 -14.01 6.56 -20.56
CA GLU A 258 -13.55 7.79 -21.17
C GLU A 258 -12.23 8.32 -20.59
N ALA A 259 -11.99 8.06 -19.31
CA ALA A 259 -10.75 8.42 -18.62
C ALA A 259 -9.51 7.64 -19.14
N ALA A 260 -9.70 6.46 -19.77
CA ALA A 260 -8.59 5.73 -20.35
C ALA A 260 -8.09 6.39 -21.65
N PRO A 261 -6.75 6.47 -21.88
CA PRO A 261 -6.19 7.02 -23.11
C PRO A 261 -6.78 6.31 -24.35
N PRO A 262 -7.23 7.04 -25.39
CA PRO A 262 -7.93 6.44 -26.53
C PRO A 262 -7.23 5.25 -27.19
N PRO A 263 -5.87 5.23 -27.37
CA PRO A 263 -5.18 4.08 -27.96
C PRO A 263 -5.22 2.82 -27.09
N LEU A 264 -5.46 2.95 -25.77
CA LEU A 264 -5.42 1.84 -24.79
C LEU A 264 -6.81 1.38 -24.36
N ARG A 265 -7.85 2.19 -24.58
CA ARG A 265 -9.22 1.99 -24.09
C ARG A 265 -9.80 0.66 -24.54
N GLY A 266 -10.35 -0.12 -23.60
CA GLY A 266 -10.96 -1.42 -23.85
C GLY A 266 -10.00 -2.50 -24.34
N ARG A 267 -8.68 -2.29 -24.25
CA ARG A 267 -7.66 -3.21 -24.76
C ARG A 267 -6.86 -3.86 -23.64
N THR A 268 -6.41 -5.08 -23.88
CA THR A 268 -5.33 -5.67 -23.09
C THR A 268 -4.00 -5.19 -23.67
N VAL A 269 -3.09 -4.73 -22.81
CA VAL A 269 -1.77 -4.20 -23.20
C VAL A 269 -0.69 -4.71 -22.26
N VAL A 270 0.57 -4.66 -22.69
CA VAL A 270 1.72 -4.85 -21.81
C VAL A 270 2.26 -3.48 -21.44
N HIS A 271 2.38 -3.22 -20.15
CA HIS A 271 2.86 -1.96 -19.59
C HIS A 271 4.22 -2.16 -18.95
N LEU A 272 5.29 -1.70 -19.61
CA LEU A 272 6.64 -1.62 -19.08
C LEU A 272 6.83 -0.30 -18.34
N ARG A 273 7.35 -0.36 -17.12
CA ARG A 273 7.60 0.77 -16.23
C ARG A 273 9.09 0.85 -15.93
N VAL A 274 9.65 2.04 -15.99
CA VAL A 274 11.08 2.25 -15.78
C VAL A 274 11.31 3.49 -14.93
N TRP A 275 12.18 3.37 -13.94
CA TRP A 275 12.75 4.48 -13.19
C TRP A 275 14.27 4.30 -13.15
N HIS A 276 15.02 5.32 -13.56
CA HIS A 276 16.49 5.30 -13.62
C HIS A 276 17.06 6.60 -13.03
N LEU A 277 17.97 6.45 -12.08
CA LEU A 277 18.76 7.54 -11.50
C LEU A 277 20.10 7.64 -12.24
N GLY A 278 20.20 8.54 -13.19
CA GLY A 278 21.36 8.77 -14.00
C GLY A 278 21.08 9.75 -15.13
N PRO A 279 22.08 10.06 -15.96
CA PRO A 279 21.89 10.89 -17.12
C PRO A 279 20.87 10.29 -18.10
N ALA A 280 20.06 11.14 -18.74
CA ALA A 280 19.08 10.68 -19.73
C ALA A 280 19.71 9.95 -20.93
N THR A 281 20.97 10.25 -21.27
CA THR A 281 21.72 9.52 -22.29
C THR A 281 21.95 8.07 -21.92
N GLU A 282 22.36 7.80 -20.69
CA GLU A 282 22.53 6.46 -20.15
C GLU A 282 21.18 5.72 -20.07
N GLY A 283 20.14 6.38 -19.55
CA GLY A 283 18.81 5.80 -19.50
C GLY A 283 18.26 5.39 -20.87
N ARG A 284 18.51 6.21 -21.92
CA ARG A 284 18.12 5.86 -23.30
C ARG A 284 18.86 4.61 -23.82
N GLU A 285 20.17 4.50 -23.53
CA GLU A 285 20.96 3.32 -23.91
C GLU A 285 20.49 2.06 -23.18
N ILE A 286 20.29 2.14 -21.87
CA ILE A 286 19.77 1.05 -21.04
C ILE A 286 18.42 0.55 -21.57
N LEU A 287 17.49 1.44 -21.93
CA LEU A 287 16.14 1.10 -22.37
C LEU A 287 16.06 0.68 -23.85
N SER A 288 17.08 0.98 -24.64
CA SER A 288 17.12 0.69 -26.08
C SER A 288 16.78 -0.77 -26.46
N PRO A 289 17.23 -1.81 -25.73
CA PRO A 289 16.82 -3.19 -26.02
C PRO A 289 15.31 -3.39 -25.98
N MET A 290 14.63 -2.83 -24.97
CA MET A 290 13.19 -3.00 -24.82
C MET A 290 12.40 -2.28 -25.92
N ARG A 291 12.86 -1.09 -26.36
CA ARG A 291 12.26 -0.36 -27.48
C ARG A 291 12.36 -1.08 -28.83
N ARG A 292 13.29 -2.06 -28.94
CA ARG A 292 13.48 -2.85 -30.17
C ARG A 292 12.75 -4.18 -30.20
N VAL A 293 12.22 -4.64 -29.07
CA VAL A 293 11.51 -5.94 -28.99
C VAL A 293 10.22 -5.92 -29.80
N ALA A 294 9.48 -4.84 -29.67
CA ALA A 294 8.21 -4.62 -30.37
C ALA A 294 8.02 -3.10 -30.55
N THR A 295 7.13 -2.72 -31.46
CA THR A 295 6.78 -1.31 -31.66
C THR A 295 5.90 -0.83 -30.53
N PRO A 296 6.32 0.16 -29.72
CA PRO A 296 5.46 0.72 -28.68
C PRO A 296 4.18 1.35 -29.28
N MET A 297 3.05 1.11 -28.65
CA MET A 297 1.81 1.85 -28.91
C MET A 297 1.92 3.28 -28.36
N ILE A 298 2.52 3.41 -27.17
CA ILE A 298 2.79 4.68 -26.49
C ILE A 298 4.13 4.52 -25.77
N ASP A 299 4.99 5.54 -25.86
CA ASP A 299 6.25 5.65 -25.11
C ASP A 299 6.28 7.02 -24.42
N LEU A 300 6.16 7.04 -23.11
CA LEU A 300 6.15 8.22 -22.23
C LEU A 300 7.45 8.35 -21.43
N VAL A 301 8.48 7.56 -21.75
CA VAL A 301 9.74 7.59 -21.01
C VAL A 301 10.59 8.78 -21.46
N ASP A 302 10.87 9.66 -20.51
CA ASP A 302 11.70 10.85 -20.71
C ASP A 302 12.47 11.22 -19.42
N GLU A 303 13.24 12.30 -19.48
CA GLU A 303 13.82 12.92 -18.31
C GLU A 303 12.78 13.77 -17.59
N LEU A 304 12.35 13.33 -16.42
CA LEU A 304 11.26 13.92 -15.65
C LEU A 304 11.76 14.52 -14.32
N PRO A 305 11.12 15.58 -13.80
CA PRO A 305 11.34 16.02 -12.42
C PRO A 305 10.82 14.94 -11.44
N SER A 306 11.41 14.87 -10.23
CA SER A 306 10.97 13.92 -9.20
C SER A 306 9.47 14.03 -8.87
N ALA A 307 8.89 15.22 -8.99
CA ALA A 307 7.46 15.47 -8.80
C ALA A 307 6.55 14.73 -9.82
N ALA A 308 7.09 14.27 -10.94
CA ALA A 308 6.37 13.50 -11.95
C ALA A 308 6.49 11.97 -11.77
N ILE A 309 6.81 11.49 -10.57
CA ILE A 309 7.01 10.05 -10.29
C ILE A 309 5.79 9.18 -10.66
N ASP A 310 4.58 9.71 -10.58
CA ASP A 310 3.34 9.03 -10.95
C ASP A 310 3.31 8.62 -12.43
N ALA A 311 4.07 9.31 -13.30
CA ALA A 311 4.20 8.97 -14.72
C ALA A 311 4.88 7.61 -14.97
N VAL A 312 5.52 7.01 -13.97
CA VAL A 312 6.14 5.67 -14.07
C VAL A 312 5.06 4.59 -14.11
N HIS A 313 4.03 4.70 -13.29
CA HIS A 313 2.98 3.66 -13.18
C HIS A 313 1.67 4.08 -13.84
N CYS A 314 1.40 5.37 -13.96
CA CYS A 314 0.15 5.91 -14.50
C CYS A 314 -1.09 5.35 -13.77
N ASP A 315 -0.98 5.17 -12.44
CA ASP A 315 -2.07 4.64 -11.62
C ASP A 315 -3.24 5.66 -11.57
N PRO A 316 -4.50 5.19 -11.48
CA PRO A 316 -5.64 6.08 -11.31
C PRO A 316 -5.52 6.94 -10.05
N THR A 317 -5.98 8.19 -10.11
CA THR A 317 -6.03 9.14 -8.99
C THR A 317 -7.41 9.30 -8.39
N ASP A 318 -8.45 8.96 -9.16
CA ASP A 318 -9.84 9.02 -8.69
C ASP A 318 -10.17 7.79 -7.82
N PRO A 319 -10.95 7.97 -6.72
CA PRO A 319 -11.40 6.88 -5.88
C PRO A 319 -12.16 5.81 -6.69
N MET A 320 -11.84 4.55 -6.43
CA MET A 320 -12.45 3.42 -7.13
C MET A 320 -12.57 2.19 -6.22
N PRO A 321 -13.59 1.34 -6.43
CA PRO A 321 -13.67 0.07 -5.73
C PRO A 321 -12.59 -0.88 -6.28
N SER A 322 -11.63 -1.25 -5.44
CA SER A 322 -10.50 -2.09 -5.84
C SER A 322 -10.22 -3.18 -4.82
N TRP A 323 -9.57 -4.24 -5.30
CA TRP A 323 -9.03 -5.33 -4.51
C TRP A 323 -7.60 -5.61 -4.95
N ILE A 324 -6.73 -5.86 -3.99
CA ILE A 324 -5.32 -6.13 -4.25
C ILE A 324 -4.87 -7.41 -3.55
N THR A 325 -4.03 -8.19 -4.24
CA THR A 325 -3.23 -9.25 -3.63
C THR A 325 -1.84 -9.30 -4.27
N GLY A 326 -0.95 -10.09 -3.69
CA GLY A 326 0.37 -10.29 -4.25
C GLY A 326 1.18 -11.34 -3.52
N GLY A 327 2.46 -11.39 -3.85
CA GLY A 327 3.43 -12.28 -3.21
C GLY A 327 4.85 -11.89 -3.57
N TYR A 328 5.78 -12.18 -2.67
CA TYR A 328 7.20 -12.08 -2.99
C TYR A 328 7.69 -13.33 -3.74
N LEU A 329 8.61 -13.13 -4.69
CA LEU A 329 9.22 -14.18 -5.50
C LEU A 329 10.73 -14.19 -5.31
N ARG A 330 11.33 -15.39 -5.30
CA ARG A 330 12.78 -15.60 -5.20
C ARG A 330 13.51 -15.35 -6.52
N GLY A 331 12.80 -15.43 -7.64
CA GLY A 331 13.38 -15.23 -8.99
C GLY A 331 12.31 -15.23 -10.06
N ILE A 332 12.69 -14.78 -11.25
CA ILE A 332 11.87 -14.79 -12.46
C ILE A 332 12.63 -15.57 -13.53
N THR A 333 12.24 -16.82 -13.76
CA THR A 333 12.82 -17.72 -14.77
C THR A 333 12.01 -17.65 -16.08
N ARG A 334 12.43 -18.39 -17.10
CA ARG A 334 11.63 -18.58 -18.33
C ARG A 334 10.28 -19.21 -17.97
N GLU A 335 10.30 -20.24 -17.13
CA GLU A 335 9.10 -20.98 -16.72
C GLU A 335 8.16 -20.12 -15.87
N THR A 336 8.70 -19.15 -15.09
CA THR A 336 7.87 -18.16 -14.37
C THR A 336 7.05 -17.33 -15.36
N VAL A 337 7.71 -16.84 -16.43
CA VAL A 337 7.05 -16.04 -17.48
C VAL A 337 6.06 -16.90 -18.29
N ASP A 338 6.46 -18.12 -18.66
CA ASP A 338 5.59 -19.05 -19.41
C ASP A 338 4.34 -19.40 -18.60
N THR A 339 4.49 -19.65 -17.29
CA THR A 339 3.37 -19.91 -16.37
C THR A 339 2.45 -18.68 -16.26
N LEU A 340 3.03 -17.48 -16.07
CA LEU A 340 2.24 -16.26 -15.99
C LEU A 340 1.42 -16.03 -17.28
N LEU A 341 2.05 -16.22 -18.44
CA LEU A 341 1.36 -16.10 -19.74
C LEU A 341 0.27 -17.18 -19.91
N ALA A 342 0.50 -18.39 -19.40
CA ALA A 342 -0.48 -19.48 -19.46
C ALA A 342 -1.71 -19.22 -18.58
N VAL A 343 -1.59 -18.50 -17.44
CA VAL A 343 -2.71 -18.28 -16.51
C VAL A 343 -3.30 -16.86 -16.57
N ALA A 344 -2.52 -15.87 -17.00
CA ALA A 344 -2.92 -14.46 -17.00
C ALA A 344 -2.63 -13.76 -18.33
N GLY A 345 -2.19 -14.47 -19.36
CA GLY A 345 -1.88 -13.90 -20.67
C GLY A 345 -3.08 -13.21 -21.32
N PRO A 346 -2.85 -12.45 -22.40
CA PRO A 346 -3.89 -11.65 -23.07
C PRO A 346 -5.07 -12.45 -23.60
N GLN A 347 -4.88 -13.77 -23.84
CA GLN A 347 -5.91 -14.69 -24.33
C GLN A 347 -6.98 -15.03 -23.27
N HIS A 348 -6.78 -14.65 -22.01
CA HIS A 348 -7.71 -14.94 -20.91
C HIS A 348 -8.58 -13.74 -20.59
N GLU A 349 -9.88 -13.97 -20.51
CA GLU A 349 -10.85 -13.01 -19.96
C GLU A 349 -10.91 -13.18 -18.44
N LEU A 350 -10.17 -12.36 -17.72
CA LEU A 350 -10.08 -12.41 -16.25
C LEU A 350 -10.69 -11.14 -15.63
N PRO A 351 -11.37 -11.26 -14.47
CA PRO A 351 -11.91 -10.12 -13.76
C PRO A 351 -10.83 -9.36 -12.96
N VAL A 352 -9.63 -9.20 -13.56
CA VAL A 352 -8.52 -8.45 -12.98
C VAL A 352 -8.02 -7.41 -13.97
N ILE A 353 -7.63 -6.23 -13.46
CA ILE A 353 -7.12 -5.13 -14.28
C ILE A 353 -5.62 -5.29 -14.49
N VAL A 354 -4.85 -5.54 -13.44
CA VAL A 354 -3.39 -5.57 -13.49
C VAL A 354 -2.87 -6.90 -12.95
N VAL A 355 -1.95 -7.51 -13.69
CA VAL A 355 -1.05 -8.57 -13.17
C VAL A 355 0.37 -8.13 -13.45
N GLU A 356 1.12 -7.79 -12.41
CA GLU A 356 2.43 -7.16 -12.48
C GLU A 356 3.53 -8.03 -11.89
N LEU A 357 4.69 -8.09 -12.55
CA LEU A 357 5.96 -8.53 -11.98
C LEU A 357 6.84 -7.31 -11.74
N ARG A 358 7.35 -7.14 -10.52
CA ARG A 358 8.14 -5.99 -10.09
C ARG A 358 9.49 -6.41 -9.52
N GLN A 359 10.57 -5.70 -9.89
CA GLN A 359 11.85 -5.80 -9.19
C GLN A 359 11.75 -5.12 -7.83
N THR A 360 12.14 -5.82 -6.78
CA THR A 360 12.16 -5.34 -5.40
C THR A 360 13.49 -5.60 -4.69
N GLY A 361 14.52 -6.02 -5.44
CA GLY A 361 15.85 -6.34 -4.94
C GLY A 361 16.72 -5.11 -4.64
N GLY A 362 18.03 -5.26 -4.78
CA GLY A 362 18.99 -4.18 -4.56
C GLY A 362 19.11 -3.78 -3.10
N GLN A 363 19.09 -2.47 -2.80
CA GLN A 363 19.23 -1.94 -1.44
C GLN A 363 18.17 -2.48 -0.48
N ALA A 364 16.95 -2.77 -0.96
CA ALA A 364 15.90 -3.32 -0.11
C ALA A 364 16.26 -4.65 0.54
N LEU A 365 17.08 -5.48 -0.11
CA LEU A 365 17.54 -6.77 0.47
C LEU A 365 18.61 -6.60 1.55
N ARG A 366 19.27 -5.44 1.62
CA ARG A 366 20.31 -5.11 2.61
C ARG A 366 19.75 -4.37 3.82
N GLY A 367 18.51 -3.90 3.74
CA GLY A 367 17.86 -3.25 4.88
C GLY A 367 17.62 -4.24 6.01
N THR A 368 17.91 -3.80 7.24
CA THR A 368 17.76 -4.62 8.47
C THR A 368 16.72 -4.06 9.42
N GLN A 369 16.14 -2.90 9.08
CA GLN A 369 15.17 -2.21 9.91
C GLN A 369 13.77 -2.80 9.74
N GLY A 370 13.07 -2.96 10.84
CA GLY A 370 11.67 -3.38 10.87
C GLY A 370 11.45 -4.89 10.77
N VAL A 371 10.19 -5.24 10.58
CA VAL A 371 9.70 -6.61 10.43
C VAL A 371 9.16 -6.91 9.03
N ALA A 372 9.23 -5.94 8.10
CA ALA A 372 8.75 -6.10 6.73
C ALA A 372 9.54 -7.20 6.01
N ALA A 373 8.83 -8.15 5.42
CA ALA A 373 9.44 -9.17 4.56
C ALA A 373 10.07 -8.54 3.31
N ARG A 374 11.12 -9.18 2.78
CA ARG A 374 11.90 -8.70 1.63
C ARG A 374 12.23 -9.86 0.69
N ALA A 375 12.16 -9.59 -0.61
CA ALA A 375 12.60 -10.53 -1.64
C ALA A 375 12.99 -9.77 -2.92
N PRO A 376 13.72 -10.43 -3.87
CA PRO A 376 14.19 -9.74 -5.07
C PRO A 376 13.09 -9.33 -6.06
N TYR A 377 11.93 -9.98 -6.00
CA TYR A 377 10.80 -9.70 -6.89
C TYR A 377 9.47 -9.80 -6.14
N ALA A 378 8.45 -9.19 -6.72
CA ALA A 378 7.06 -9.34 -6.28
C ALA A 378 6.13 -9.53 -7.48
N ILE A 379 5.05 -10.30 -7.27
CA ILE A 379 3.85 -10.25 -8.09
C ILE A 379 2.80 -9.40 -7.39
N GLY A 380 2.10 -8.56 -8.15
CA GLY A 380 0.92 -7.82 -7.73
C GLY A 380 -0.26 -8.11 -8.64
N VAL A 381 -1.44 -8.26 -8.07
CA VAL A 381 -2.71 -8.43 -8.79
C VAL A 381 -3.69 -7.40 -8.29
N VAL A 382 -4.20 -6.57 -9.19
CA VAL A 382 -5.21 -5.54 -8.89
C VAL A 382 -6.48 -5.83 -9.71
N ALA A 383 -7.62 -5.76 -9.06
CA ALA A 383 -8.91 -6.02 -9.67
C ALA A 383 -9.96 -4.99 -9.25
N PRO A 384 -11.00 -4.74 -10.07
CA PRO A 384 -12.15 -3.96 -9.64
C PRO A 384 -13.00 -4.82 -8.70
N MET A 385 -13.47 -4.24 -7.61
CA MET A 385 -14.42 -4.90 -6.70
C MET A 385 -15.82 -4.36 -6.95
N VAL A 386 -16.52 -4.97 -7.89
CA VAL A 386 -17.88 -4.57 -8.26
C VAL A 386 -18.91 -5.58 -7.75
N PRO A 387 -20.18 -5.16 -7.52
CA PRO A 387 -21.23 -6.06 -7.05
C PRO A 387 -21.36 -7.32 -7.89
N GLY A 388 -21.41 -8.47 -7.20
CA GLY A 388 -21.50 -9.80 -7.82
C GLY A 388 -20.17 -10.48 -8.10
N LEU A 389 -19.03 -9.79 -7.93
CA LEU A 389 -17.68 -10.36 -8.09
C LEU A 389 -16.92 -10.57 -6.77
N GLU A 390 -17.55 -10.34 -5.62
CA GLU A 390 -16.89 -10.33 -4.30
C GLU A 390 -16.23 -11.67 -3.94
N GLN A 391 -16.75 -12.78 -4.50
CA GLN A 391 -16.17 -14.12 -4.33
C GLN A 391 -15.24 -14.50 -5.48
N VAL A 392 -15.55 -14.05 -6.69
CA VAL A 392 -14.83 -14.43 -7.92
C VAL A 392 -13.46 -13.75 -7.97
N VAL A 393 -13.41 -12.45 -7.75
CA VAL A 393 -12.17 -11.66 -7.82
C VAL A 393 -11.09 -12.19 -6.87
N PRO A 394 -11.36 -12.39 -5.55
CA PRO A 394 -10.35 -12.95 -4.66
C PRO A 394 -9.91 -14.37 -5.04
N ALA A 395 -10.84 -15.23 -5.47
CA ALA A 395 -10.51 -16.60 -5.88
C ALA A 395 -9.58 -16.61 -7.11
N VAL A 396 -9.87 -15.79 -8.12
CA VAL A 396 -9.03 -15.66 -9.32
C VAL A 396 -7.67 -15.06 -8.95
N GLY A 397 -7.66 -13.95 -8.21
CA GLY A 397 -6.40 -13.27 -7.88
C GLY A 397 -5.46 -14.10 -7.00
N LEU A 398 -5.99 -14.81 -5.99
CA LEU A 398 -5.20 -15.76 -5.20
C LEU A 398 -4.70 -16.92 -6.06
N GLY A 399 -5.54 -17.47 -6.97
CA GLY A 399 -5.15 -18.51 -7.90
C GLY A 399 -4.00 -18.10 -8.84
N LEU A 400 -3.98 -16.83 -9.30
CA LEU A 400 -2.87 -16.29 -10.10
C LEU A 400 -1.55 -16.24 -9.30
N VAL A 401 -1.61 -15.83 -8.05
CA VAL A 401 -0.44 -15.84 -7.16
C VAL A 401 0.02 -17.26 -6.85
N ASP A 402 -0.93 -18.19 -6.61
CA ASP A 402 -0.65 -19.61 -6.35
C ASP A 402 -0.02 -20.34 -7.54
N ALA A 403 -0.38 -19.96 -8.76
CA ALA A 403 0.25 -20.50 -9.96
C ALA A 403 1.78 -20.26 -9.98
N LEU A 404 2.25 -19.20 -9.31
CA LEU A 404 3.68 -18.90 -9.18
C LEU A 404 4.31 -19.46 -7.88
N ALA A 405 3.63 -20.36 -7.15
CA ALA A 405 4.12 -20.96 -5.91
C ALA A 405 5.53 -21.59 -6.01
N PRO A 406 5.96 -22.22 -7.12
CA PRO A 406 7.31 -22.76 -7.24
C PRO A 406 8.41 -21.70 -7.06
N TRP A 407 8.14 -20.46 -7.37
CA TRP A 407 9.07 -19.33 -7.24
C TRP A 407 8.78 -18.43 -6.03
N SER A 408 7.73 -18.71 -5.27
CA SER A 408 7.32 -17.90 -4.12
C SER A 408 8.40 -17.87 -3.03
N ALA A 409 8.62 -16.69 -2.45
CA ALA A 409 9.42 -16.53 -1.23
C ALA A 409 8.65 -16.89 0.05
N GLY A 410 7.36 -17.22 -0.06
CA GLY A 410 6.50 -17.58 1.07
C GLY A 410 5.86 -16.38 1.79
N THR A 411 6.23 -15.16 1.42
CA THR A 411 5.73 -13.93 2.05
C THR A 411 5.04 -12.99 1.06
N VAL A 412 4.32 -12.02 1.61
CA VAL A 412 3.53 -11.01 0.86
C VAL A 412 3.93 -9.60 1.34
N PRO A 413 4.11 -8.62 0.46
CA PRO A 413 4.21 -7.23 0.91
C PRO A 413 2.95 -6.85 1.70
N ALA A 414 3.11 -6.35 2.94
CA ALA A 414 1.95 -6.08 3.80
C ALA A 414 0.96 -5.07 3.19
N ASN A 415 1.42 -4.18 2.29
CA ASN A 415 0.55 -3.28 1.53
C ASN A 415 -0.22 -3.95 0.39
N TYR A 416 0.09 -5.22 0.04
CA TYR A 416 -0.62 -6.01 -0.97
C TYR A 416 -1.51 -7.11 -0.34
N ALA A 417 -1.56 -7.17 1.00
CA ALA A 417 -2.30 -8.19 1.72
C ALA A 417 -3.76 -7.76 1.92
N SER A 418 -4.67 -8.31 1.12
CA SER A 418 -6.12 -8.19 1.37
C SER A 418 -6.57 -9.06 2.55
N PRO A 419 -7.78 -8.85 3.09
CA PRO A 419 -8.37 -9.73 4.08
C PRO A 419 -8.39 -11.20 3.64
N GLN A 420 -8.67 -11.47 2.36
CA GLN A 420 -8.70 -12.82 1.80
C GLN A 420 -7.28 -13.42 1.71
N THR A 421 -6.27 -12.60 1.42
CA THR A 421 -4.87 -13.04 1.46
C THR A 421 -4.47 -13.48 2.87
N ILE A 422 -4.84 -12.69 3.89
CA ILE A 422 -4.55 -13.00 5.29
C ILE A 422 -5.32 -14.23 5.75
N ALA A 423 -6.58 -14.37 5.36
CA ALA A 423 -7.38 -15.54 5.69
C ALA A 423 -6.83 -16.83 5.08
N ALA A 424 -6.36 -16.77 3.83
CA ALA A 424 -5.76 -17.91 3.12
C ALA A 424 -4.36 -18.26 3.66
N ARG A 425 -3.59 -17.26 4.11
CA ARG A 425 -2.19 -17.39 4.57
C ARG A 425 -1.92 -16.51 5.79
N PRO A 426 -2.42 -16.89 6.99
CA PRO A 426 -2.20 -16.12 8.20
C PRO A 426 -0.71 -15.91 8.48
N GLY A 427 -0.31 -14.67 8.75
CA GLY A 427 1.08 -14.31 9.03
C GLY A 427 2.01 -14.20 7.81
N ALA A 428 1.51 -14.35 6.57
CA ALA A 428 2.35 -14.29 5.37
C ALA A 428 2.99 -12.91 5.09
N CYS A 429 2.59 -11.86 5.81
CA CYS A 429 3.24 -10.54 5.68
C CYS A 429 4.67 -10.50 6.26
N TRP A 430 5.06 -11.51 7.02
CA TRP A 430 6.34 -11.59 7.73
C TRP A 430 6.99 -12.96 7.54
N ASP A 431 8.32 -12.99 7.63
CA ASP A 431 9.02 -14.24 7.90
C ASP A 431 8.83 -14.66 9.36
N ASP A 432 9.30 -15.86 9.73
CA ASP A 432 9.08 -16.41 11.08
C ASP A 432 9.72 -15.55 12.17
N ASP A 433 10.92 -14.98 11.94
CA ASP A 433 11.60 -14.08 12.88
C ASP A 433 10.86 -12.75 13.02
N GLY A 434 10.51 -12.10 11.92
CA GLY A 434 9.75 -10.85 11.91
C GLY A 434 8.38 -11.01 12.60
N ARG A 435 7.69 -12.12 12.36
CA ARG A 435 6.43 -12.45 13.02
C ARG A 435 6.59 -12.65 14.53
N ALA A 436 7.62 -13.36 14.95
CA ALA A 436 7.90 -13.59 16.37
C ALA A 436 8.23 -12.29 17.10
N ARG A 437 9.10 -11.45 16.52
CA ARG A 437 9.43 -10.12 17.05
C ARG A 437 8.20 -9.22 17.16
N LEU A 438 7.40 -9.14 16.11
CA LEU A 438 6.17 -8.35 16.11
C LEU A 438 5.17 -8.85 17.17
N ALA A 439 4.94 -10.17 17.26
CA ALA A 439 4.03 -10.75 18.25
C ALA A 439 4.47 -10.46 19.69
N ALA A 440 5.78 -10.50 19.96
CA ALA A 440 6.34 -10.19 21.28
C ALA A 440 6.12 -8.70 21.66
N VAL A 441 6.23 -7.77 20.71
CA VAL A 441 5.95 -6.35 20.94
C VAL A 441 4.45 -6.12 21.15
N VAL A 442 3.60 -6.69 20.28
CA VAL A 442 2.13 -6.58 20.39
C VAL A 442 1.60 -7.10 21.73
N ALA A 443 2.20 -8.17 22.27
CA ALA A 443 1.81 -8.69 23.58
C ALA A 443 2.05 -7.69 24.73
N ARG A 444 3.01 -6.76 24.57
CA ARG A 444 3.34 -5.74 25.57
C ARG A 444 2.64 -4.40 25.33
N THR A 445 2.39 -4.05 24.07
CA THR A 445 1.85 -2.72 23.71
C THR A 445 0.35 -2.72 23.46
N ASP A 446 -0.25 -3.89 23.26
CA ASP A 446 -1.68 -4.08 23.02
C ASP A 446 -2.16 -5.40 23.67
N PRO A 447 -2.04 -5.57 25.00
CA PRO A 447 -2.39 -6.82 25.69
C PRO A 447 -3.87 -7.19 25.53
N ASP A 448 -4.75 -6.22 25.45
CA ASP A 448 -6.21 -6.40 25.35
C ASP A 448 -6.70 -6.55 23.90
N ALA A 449 -5.76 -6.52 22.91
CA ALA A 449 -6.07 -6.67 21.48
C ALA A 449 -7.08 -5.65 20.93
N VAL A 450 -6.90 -4.40 21.32
CA VAL A 450 -7.69 -3.24 20.88
C VAL A 450 -7.36 -2.86 19.43
N LEU A 451 -6.09 -3.08 19.01
CA LEU A 451 -5.55 -2.66 17.70
C LEU A 451 -5.64 -3.74 16.61
N GLY A 452 -4.97 -3.49 15.48
CA GLY A 452 -5.07 -4.27 14.25
C GLY A 452 -4.50 -5.69 14.27
N GLY A 453 -3.84 -6.15 15.33
CA GLY A 453 -3.12 -7.42 15.36
C GLY A 453 -3.94 -8.65 14.96
N ARG A 454 -5.19 -8.76 15.41
CA ARG A 454 -6.12 -9.86 15.00
C ARG A 454 -6.43 -9.81 13.51
N ARG A 455 -6.71 -8.62 12.99
CA ARG A 455 -7.06 -8.40 11.58
C ARG A 455 -5.92 -8.79 10.64
N LEU A 456 -4.68 -8.70 11.12
CA LEU A 456 -3.47 -9.05 10.37
C LEU A 456 -3.04 -10.52 10.58
N GLY A 457 -3.79 -11.32 11.34
CA GLY A 457 -3.50 -12.74 11.54
C GLY A 457 -2.33 -13.03 12.50
N LEU A 458 -2.08 -12.13 13.47
CA LEU A 458 -1.07 -12.30 14.51
C LEU A 458 -1.59 -13.05 15.75
N ARG A 459 -2.91 -13.07 15.95
CA ARG A 459 -3.61 -13.71 17.08
C ARG A 459 -4.82 -14.50 16.60
#